data_414a3036561630ea00c212089dda5026
#
_entry.id   414a3036561630ea00c212089dda5026
#
_cell.length_a   1.000
_cell.length_b   1.000
_cell.length_c   1.000
_cell.angle_alpha   90.00
_cell.angle_beta   90.00
_cell.angle_gamma   90.00
#
_symmetry.space_group_name_H-M   'P 1'
#
loop_
_entity.id
_entity.type
_entity.pdbx_description
1 polymer ?
#
loop_
_entity_poly.entity_id
_entity_poly.type
_entity_poly.pdbx_seq_one_letter_code
_entity_poly.pdbx_strand_id
1 'polypeptide(L)'
;MKKLLLSAAILFGSMGAFAQGGLGYGLRAGVNIPKYSTNLGDTKSNTGFFVTGYLDAPVSPYFSIQPGLSLQNKGAKWVETSNGELKESVMSLDIPVNLVAKLPTGGSGNFFVGAGPYVGFGLSGKRKGEQTTQGDIITKVDRDMEFGSGSGKDLKTTDFGVNFLAGYQLTNGFQINAGYGLGLTNLAPNSGSIKNRVWSVGIGFGL
;
A
#
# COMPACT_ATOMS: atom_id res chain seq x y z
N MET A 1 -4.93 18.08 14.87
CA MET A 1 -3.86 18.37 13.89
C MET A 1 -2.51 18.66 14.55
N LYS A 2 -2.38 19.56 15.53
CA LYS A 2 -1.08 19.87 16.21
C LYS A 2 -0.41 18.66 16.89
N LYS A 3 -1.17 17.71 17.46
CA LYS A 3 -0.63 16.49 18.10
C LYS A 3 -0.10 15.48 17.10
N LEU A 4 -0.66 15.40 15.89
CA LEU A 4 -0.17 14.56 14.79
C LEU A 4 1.15 15.09 14.19
N LEU A 5 1.29 16.41 14.07
CA LEU A 5 2.53 17.04 13.64
C LEU A 5 3.66 16.87 14.65
N LEU A 6 3.32 16.90 15.96
CA LEU A 6 4.31 16.66 17.03
C LEU A 6 4.80 15.20 17.05
N SER A 7 3.90 14.24 16.82
CA SER A 7 4.25 12.81 16.72
C SER A 7 5.11 12.51 15.50
N ALA A 8 4.84 13.14 14.36
CA ALA A 8 5.68 13.04 13.18
C ALA A 8 7.07 13.67 13.42
N ALA A 9 7.14 14.83 14.08
CA ALA A 9 8.41 15.49 14.40
C ALA A 9 9.28 14.65 15.37
N ILE A 10 8.66 13.94 16.32
CA ILE A 10 9.39 13.04 17.24
C ILE A 10 9.94 11.81 16.49
N LEU A 11 9.18 11.25 15.55
CA LEU A 11 9.64 10.16 14.67
C LEU A 11 10.82 10.58 13.81
N PHE A 12 10.83 11.78 13.25
CA PHE A 12 11.96 12.31 12.47
C PHE A 12 13.12 12.79 13.35
N GLY A 13 12.87 13.30 14.54
CA GLY A 13 13.91 13.77 15.47
C GLY A 13 14.76 12.65 16.10
N SER A 14 14.18 11.47 16.31
CA SER A 14 14.92 10.30 16.82
C SER A 14 15.86 9.67 15.77
N MET A 15 15.72 10.02 14.49
CA MET A 15 16.59 9.51 13.40
C MET A 15 18.00 10.14 13.42
N GLY A 16 18.19 11.27 14.09
CA GLY A 16 19.52 11.89 14.24
C GLY A 16 20.53 11.05 15.05
N ALA A 17 20.07 10.07 15.83
CA ALA A 17 20.94 9.18 16.60
C ALA A 17 21.56 8.06 15.73
N PHE A 18 21.05 7.80 14.53
CA PHE A 18 21.54 6.76 13.62
C PHE A 18 22.52 7.28 12.55
N ALA A 19 22.91 8.56 12.63
CA ALA A 19 23.74 9.23 11.62
C ALA A 19 25.20 8.72 11.52
N GLN A 20 25.62 7.78 12.37
CA GLN A 20 26.99 7.25 12.32
C GLN A 20 27.21 6.13 11.28
N GLY A 21 26.16 5.63 10.63
CA GLY A 21 26.20 4.53 9.66
C GLY A 21 25.85 4.90 8.21
N GLY A 22 25.77 6.21 7.87
CA GLY A 22 25.37 6.65 6.50
C GLY A 22 23.88 6.37 6.25
N LEU A 23 23.01 7.35 6.52
CA LEU A 23 21.60 7.30 6.19
C LEU A 23 21.43 7.30 4.65
N GLY A 24 20.93 6.21 4.10
CA GLY A 24 20.56 6.11 2.70
C GLY A 24 19.12 6.58 2.44
N TYR A 25 18.79 6.74 1.19
CA TYR A 25 17.41 6.98 0.74
C TYR A 25 17.16 6.30 -0.60
N GLY A 26 15.89 6.08 -0.91
CA GLY A 26 15.55 5.46 -2.17
C GLY A 26 14.14 5.74 -2.62
N LEU A 27 13.89 5.37 -3.87
CA LEU A 27 12.60 5.46 -4.53
C LEU A 27 12.25 4.10 -5.13
N ARG A 28 10.98 3.69 -4.99
CA ARG A 28 10.41 2.51 -5.66
C ARG A 28 9.14 2.92 -6.37
N ALA A 29 8.92 2.38 -7.57
CA ALA A 29 7.68 2.57 -8.29
C ALA A 29 7.32 1.30 -9.06
N GLY A 30 6.02 1.09 -9.29
CA GLY A 30 5.58 -0.09 -10.00
C GLY A 30 4.08 -0.26 -10.07
N VAL A 31 3.68 -1.49 -10.33
CA VAL A 31 2.28 -1.89 -10.50
C VAL A 31 1.79 -2.59 -9.24
N ASN A 32 0.59 -2.20 -8.81
CA ASN A 32 -0.20 -2.90 -7.80
C ASN A 32 -1.24 -3.80 -8.46
N ILE A 33 -1.48 -4.95 -7.86
CA ILE A 33 -2.55 -5.90 -8.19
C ILE A 33 -3.40 -6.06 -6.92
N PRO A 34 -4.22 -5.04 -6.60
CA PRO A 34 -5.04 -5.04 -5.39
C PRO A 34 -6.31 -5.87 -5.58
N LYS A 35 -6.78 -6.44 -4.47
CA LYS A 35 -8.09 -7.02 -4.34
C LYS A 35 -8.60 -6.88 -2.91
N TYR A 36 -9.90 -7.06 -2.67
CA TYR A 36 -10.44 -7.17 -1.31
C TYR A 36 -10.58 -8.64 -0.88
N SER A 37 -10.29 -8.88 0.40
CA SER A 37 -10.76 -10.06 1.12
C SER A 37 -12.03 -9.63 1.85
N THR A 38 -13.18 -10.18 1.49
CA THR A 38 -14.49 -9.73 1.95
C THR A 38 -15.47 -10.90 2.07
N ASN A 39 -16.51 -10.73 2.91
CA ASN A 39 -17.66 -11.61 3.00
C ASN A 39 -18.94 -11.00 2.37
N LEU A 40 -18.79 -9.89 1.64
CA LEU A 40 -19.93 -9.15 1.06
C LEU A 40 -20.19 -9.52 -0.40
N GLY A 41 -19.39 -10.38 -1.01
CA GLY A 41 -19.50 -10.81 -2.39
C GLY A 41 -18.14 -11.17 -2.98
N ASP A 42 -18.13 -11.56 -4.24
CA ASP A 42 -16.91 -11.93 -4.94
C ASP A 42 -16.18 -10.70 -5.47
N THR A 43 -14.86 -10.69 -5.29
CA THR A 43 -14.00 -9.63 -5.82
C THR A 43 -12.90 -10.22 -6.69
N LYS A 44 -12.56 -9.51 -7.76
CA LYS A 44 -11.40 -9.78 -8.60
C LYS A 44 -10.33 -8.73 -8.39
N SER A 45 -9.10 -9.07 -8.77
CA SER A 45 -8.00 -8.11 -8.74
C SER A 45 -8.23 -6.96 -9.71
N ASN A 46 -7.84 -5.78 -9.28
CA ASN A 46 -7.74 -4.59 -10.11
C ASN A 46 -6.27 -4.36 -10.47
N THR A 47 -5.99 -3.37 -11.31
CA THR A 47 -4.65 -2.88 -11.59
C THR A 47 -4.52 -1.46 -11.05
N GLY A 48 -3.44 -1.23 -10.33
CA GLY A 48 -3.09 0.06 -9.76
C GLY A 48 -1.60 0.34 -9.93
N PHE A 49 -1.13 1.37 -9.28
CA PHE A 49 0.30 1.72 -9.24
C PHE A 49 0.72 2.07 -7.82
N PHE A 50 2.03 2.13 -7.59
CA PHE A 50 2.60 2.71 -6.39
C PHE A 50 3.85 3.53 -6.70
N VAL A 51 4.10 4.53 -5.85
CA VAL A 51 5.37 5.26 -5.78
C VAL A 51 5.71 5.41 -4.29
N THR A 52 6.88 4.95 -3.90
CA THR A 52 7.33 4.94 -2.51
C THR A 52 8.69 5.60 -2.39
N GLY A 53 8.78 6.71 -1.65
CA GLY A 53 10.04 7.24 -1.14
C GLY A 53 10.33 6.65 0.23
N TYR A 54 11.57 6.26 0.49
CA TYR A 54 11.97 5.69 1.78
C TYR A 54 13.36 6.16 2.21
N LEU A 55 13.57 6.19 3.51
CA LEU A 55 14.90 6.30 4.10
C LEU A 55 15.42 4.89 4.39
N ASP A 56 16.73 4.72 4.32
CA ASP A 56 17.41 3.47 4.63
C ASP A 56 18.37 3.71 5.78
N ALA A 57 17.94 3.35 6.99
CA ALA A 57 18.71 3.52 8.21
C ALA A 57 19.35 2.18 8.61
N PRO A 58 20.65 1.94 8.30
CA PRO A 58 21.34 0.73 8.72
C PRO A 58 21.41 0.64 10.24
N VAL A 59 20.97 -0.48 10.79
CA VAL A 59 21.08 -0.79 12.23
C VAL A 59 22.13 -1.88 12.48
N SER A 60 22.56 -2.56 11.43
CA SER A 60 23.70 -3.48 11.40
C SER A 60 24.18 -3.67 9.94
N PRO A 61 25.31 -4.38 9.70
CA PRO A 61 25.79 -4.66 8.34
C PRO A 61 24.76 -5.34 7.42
N TYR A 62 23.80 -6.06 8.01
CA TYR A 62 22.81 -6.84 7.26
C TYR A 62 21.37 -6.37 7.46
N PHE A 63 21.11 -5.44 8.36
CA PHE A 63 19.75 -5.00 8.69
C PHE A 63 19.60 -3.49 8.63
N SER A 64 18.48 -3.05 8.05
CA SER A 64 18.10 -1.64 8.02
C SER A 64 16.65 -1.48 8.44
N ILE A 65 16.33 -0.33 9.01
CA ILE A 65 14.96 0.14 9.20
C ILE A 65 14.66 1.10 8.06
N GLN A 66 13.57 0.84 7.34
CA GLN A 66 13.14 1.64 6.20
C GLN A 66 11.77 2.27 6.45
N PRO A 67 11.70 3.45 7.08
CA PRO A 67 10.49 4.27 7.07
C PRO A 67 10.29 4.90 5.69
N GLY A 68 9.04 5.04 5.26
CA GLY A 68 8.73 5.58 3.94
C GLY A 68 7.39 6.29 3.86
N LEU A 69 7.16 6.91 2.71
CA LEU A 69 5.89 7.43 2.27
C LEU A 69 5.56 6.80 0.92
N SER A 70 4.37 6.23 0.80
CA SER A 70 3.94 5.50 -0.39
C SER A 70 2.59 5.99 -0.87
N LEU A 71 2.56 6.57 -2.06
CA LEU A 71 1.30 6.84 -2.77
C LEU A 71 0.92 5.58 -3.53
N GLN A 72 -0.28 5.06 -3.26
CA GLN A 72 -0.74 3.80 -3.80
C GLN A 72 -2.15 3.92 -4.39
N ASN A 73 -2.34 3.30 -5.55
CA ASN A 73 -3.66 3.04 -6.07
C ASN A 73 -4.05 1.60 -5.70
N LYS A 74 -5.09 1.48 -4.88
CA LYS A 74 -5.67 0.23 -4.36
C LYS A 74 -7.10 0.05 -4.87
N GLY A 75 -7.81 -0.97 -4.38
CA GLY A 75 -9.20 -1.24 -4.69
C GLY A 75 -9.40 -2.64 -5.24
N ALA A 76 -10.58 -2.91 -5.81
CA ALA A 76 -10.93 -4.19 -6.38
C ALA A 76 -11.99 -4.02 -7.46
N LYS A 77 -12.27 -5.11 -8.16
CA LYS A 77 -13.43 -5.24 -9.03
C LYS A 77 -14.44 -6.12 -8.33
N TRP A 78 -15.66 -5.64 -8.18
CA TRP A 78 -16.79 -6.43 -7.71
C TRP A 78 -17.42 -7.17 -8.89
N VAL A 79 -17.67 -8.45 -8.69
CA VAL A 79 -18.36 -9.29 -9.69
C VAL A 79 -19.83 -9.25 -9.35
N GLU A 80 -20.60 -8.53 -10.16
CA GLU A 80 -22.06 -8.58 -10.07
C GLU A 80 -22.59 -9.70 -10.98
N THR A 81 -23.64 -10.37 -10.50
CA THR A 81 -24.27 -11.51 -11.16
C THR A 81 -24.72 -11.15 -12.57
N SER A 82 -24.32 -11.94 -13.52
CA SER A 82 -24.72 -12.08 -14.92
C SER A 82 -24.04 -11.16 -15.96
N ASN A 83 -23.87 -9.84 -15.78
CA ASN A 83 -23.29 -9.00 -16.84
C ASN A 83 -22.66 -7.67 -16.38
N GLY A 84 -22.44 -7.45 -15.10
CA GLY A 84 -21.87 -6.20 -14.59
C GLY A 84 -20.54 -6.37 -13.88
N GLU A 85 -19.58 -5.48 -14.13
CA GLU A 85 -18.34 -5.34 -13.34
C GLU A 85 -18.28 -3.94 -12.75
N LEU A 86 -18.17 -3.85 -11.42
CA LEU A 86 -18.03 -2.59 -10.72
C LEU A 86 -16.59 -2.45 -10.22
N LYS A 87 -15.85 -1.53 -10.81
CA LYS A 87 -14.46 -1.24 -10.48
C LYS A 87 -14.36 -0.16 -9.40
N GLU A 88 -13.69 -0.46 -8.31
CA GLU A 88 -13.28 0.52 -7.31
C GLU A 88 -11.79 0.81 -7.43
N SER A 89 -11.45 2.08 -7.40
CA SER A 89 -10.08 2.58 -7.43
C SER A 89 -9.92 3.60 -6.32
N VAL A 90 -9.02 3.32 -5.39
CA VAL A 90 -8.77 4.12 -4.19
C VAL A 90 -7.33 4.59 -4.19
N MET A 91 -7.13 5.91 -4.19
CA MET A 91 -5.82 6.51 -3.95
C MET A 91 -5.59 6.60 -2.45
N SER A 92 -4.49 6.05 -1.96
CA SER A 92 -4.10 6.10 -0.55
C SER A 92 -2.67 6.57 -0.37
N LEU A 93 -2.43 7.24 0.75
CA LEU A 93 -1.10 7.56 1.26
C LEU A 93 -0.80 6.60 2.40
N ASP A 94 0.19 5.74 2.22
CA ASP A 94 0.64 4.80 3.23
C ASP A 94 1.97 5.25 3.83
N ILE A 95 2.13 5.00 5.12
CA ILE A 95 3.37 5.24 5.88
C ILE A 95 3.87 3.88 6.38
N PRO A 96 4.68 3.17 5.60
CA PRO A 96 5.31 1.93 6.03
C PRO A 96 6.55 2.19 6.89
N VAL A 97 6.83 1.25 7.81
CA VAL A 97 8.12 1.15 8.50
C VAL A 97 8.55 -0.30 8.41
N ASN A 98 9.50 -0.61 7.54
CA ASN A 98 9.95 -1.97 7.29
C ASN A 98 11.30 -2.25 7.96
N LEU A 99 11.43 -3.42 8.58
CA LEU A 99 12.73 -4.02 8.87
C LEU A 99 13.16 -4.83 7.65
N VAL A 100 14.34 -4.54 7.13
CA VAL A 100 14.87 -5.13 5.90
C VAL A 100 16.19 -5.82 6.18
N ALA A 101 16.26 -7.10 5.84
CA ALA A 101 17.51 -7.87 5.82
C ALA A 101 18.13 -7.79 4.42
N LYS A 102 19.42 -7.50 4.34
CA LYS A 102 20.22 -7.41 3.12
C LYS A 102 21.26 -8.53 3.10
N LEU A 103 21.25 -9.34 2.06
CA LEU A 103 22.12 -10.49 1.89
C LEU A 103 23.05 -10.23 0.70
N PRO A 104 24.34 -9.86 0.95
CA PRO A 104 25.30 -9.60 -0.12
C PRO A 104 25.55 -10.82 -1.00
N THR A 105 25.70 -10.61 -2.31
CA THR A 105 25.91 -11.67 -3.30
C THR A 105 27.29 -11.62 -3.98
N GLY A 106 28.33 -11.35 -3.20
CA GLY A 106 29.70 -11.45 -3.69
C GLY A 106 30.12 -10.39 -4.72
N GLY A 107 29.64 -9.15 -4.58
CA GLY A 107 30.12 -8.01 -5.39
C GLY A 107 29.13 -7.50 -6.46
N SER A 108 28.06 -8.22 -6.79
CA SER A 108 27.10 -7.79 -7.82
C SER A 108 25.92 -7.00 -7.24
N GLY A 109 25.67 -7.10 -5.93
CA GLY A 109 24.54 -6.47 -5.27
C GLY A 109 24.10 -7.24 -4.03
N ASN A 110 22.85 -7.04 -3.63
CA ASN A 110 22.26 -7.64 -2.45
C ASN A 110 20.86 -8.17 -2.76
N PHE A 111 20.54 -9.39 -2.34
CA PHE A 111 19.16 -9.75 -2.09
C PHE A 111 18.66 -9.02 -0.84
N PHE A 112 17.44 -8.60 -0.86
CA PHE A 112 16.79 -8.06 0.33
C PHE A 112 15.42 -8.68 0.53
N VAL A 113 15.08 -8.87 1.80
CA VAL A 113 13.73 -9.23 2.24
C VAL A 113 13.37 -8.35 3.42
N GLY A 114 12.12 -7.97 3.51
CA GLY A 114 11.68 -7.10 4.61
C GLY A 114 10.22 -7.28 4.93
N ALA A 115 9.88 -6.89 6.14
CA ALA A 115 8.50 -6.81 6.60
C ALA A 115 8.34 -5.67 7.59
N GLY A 116 7.13 -5.14 7.69
CA GLY A 116 6.84 -4.12 8.68
C GLY A 116 5.40 -3.62 8.64
N PRO A 117 4.96 -2.94 9.70
CA PRO A 117 3.65 -2.34 9.75
C PRO A 117 3.53 -1.16 8.77
N TYR A 118 2.30 -0.86 8.39
CA TYR A 118 1.94 0.39 7.74
C TYR A 118 0.64 0.95 8.30
N VAL A 119 0.52 2.26 8.21
CA VAL A 119 -0.76 2.97 8.31
C VAL A 119 -1.04 3.65 6.98
N GLY A 120 -2.23 3.45 6.44
CA GLY A 120 -2.69 4.04 5.18
C GLY A 120 -3.89 4.94 5.39
N PHE A 121 -3.98 5.98 4.58
CA PHE A 121 -5.08 6.94 4.58
C PHE A 121 -5.68 7.03 3.18
N GLY A 122 -6.96 6.70 3.03
CA GLY A 122 -7.71 6.91 1.79
C GLY A 122 -7.85 8.41 1.50
N LEU A 123 -7.32 8.86 0.37
CA LEU A 123 -7.34 10.25 -0.07
C LEU A 123 -8.50 10.55 -1.00
N SER A 124 -8.72 9.69 -1.96
CA SER A 124 -9.80 9.77 -2.93
C SER A 124 -10.13 8.39 -3.47
N GLY A 125 -11.32 8.22 -4.00
CA GLY A 125 -11.73 6.97 -4.62
C GLY A 125 -12.79 7.19 -5.68
N LYS A 126 -12.84 6.30 -6.66
CA LYS A 126 -13.87 6.27 -7.70
C LYS A 126 -14.43 4.87 -7.84
N ARG A 127 -15.76 4.83 -8.01
CA ARG A 127 -16.50 3.62 -8.34
C ARG A 127 -17.07 3.79 -9.74
N LYS A 128 -16.66 2.89 -10.66
CA LYS A 128 -17.08 2.92 -12.06
C LYS A 128 -17.50 1.53 -12.52
N GLY A 129 -18.55 1.47 -13.32
CA GLY A 129 -19.00 0.22 -13.92
C GLY A 129 -20.44 0.24 -14.31
N GLU A 130 -20.98 -0.95 -14.50
CA GLU A 130 -22.38 -1.18 -14.82
C GLU A 130 -22.99 -2.07 -13.76
N GLN A 131 -24.13 -1.69 -13.24
CA GLN A 131 -24.89 -2.43 -12.24
C GLN A 131 -26.22 -2.84 -12.83
N THR A 132 -26.55 -4.12 -12.74
CA THR A 132 -27.87 -4.61 -13.14
C THR A 132 -28.84 -4.41 -11.98
N THR A 133 -29.87 -3.62 -12.20
CA THR A 133 -30.98 -3.43 -11.27
C THR A 133 -32.12 -4.38 -11.63
N GLN A 134 -33.05 -4.65 -10.70
CA GLN A 134 -34.20 -5.52 -10.95
C GLN A 134 -34.89 -5.19 -12.28
N GLY A 135 -35.02 -6.19 -13.19
CA GLY A 135 -35.67 -6.04 -14.50
C GLY A 135 -34.72 -5.74 -15.66
N ASP A 136 -33.46 -6.21 -15.62
CA ASP A 136 -32.46 -6.04 -16.70
C ASP A 136 -32.09 -4.59 -17.05
N ILE A 137 -32.36 -3.64 -16.18
CA ILE A 137 -31.94 -2.26 -16.35
C ILE A 137 -30.46 -2.13 -16.00
N ILE A 138 -29.63 -1.89 -17.00
CA ILE A 138 -28.20 -1.60 -16.80
C ILE A 138 -28.05 -0.14 -16.41
N THR A 139 -27.63 0.10 -15.18
CA THR A 139 -27.32 1.45 -14.68
C THR A 139 -25.82 1.67 -14.70
N LYS A 140 -25.36 2.69 -15.41
CA LYS A 140 -23.95 3.12 -15.35
C LYS A 140 -23.69 3.84 -14.04
N VAL A 141 -22.65 3.38 -13.34
CA VAL A 141 -22.16 3.99 -12.10
C VAL A 141 -20.82 4.69 -12.41
N ASP A 142 -20.75 5.99 -12.19
CA ASP A 142 -19.51 6.78 -12.20
C ASP A 142 -19.64 7.83 -11.10
N ARG A 143 -19.11 7.52 -9.93
CA ARG A 143 -19.18 8.42 -8.79
C ARG A 143 -17.92 8.37 -7.94
N ASP A 144 -17.67 9.45 -7.23
CA ASP A 144 -16.64 9.48 -6.21
C ASP A 144 -17.08 8.66 -5.00
N MET A 145 -16.10 8.07 -4.32
CA MET A 145 -16.31 7.30 -3.10
C MET A 145 -16.16 8.20 -1.88
N GLU A 146 -16.99 7.97 -0.89
CA GLU A 146 -16.96 8.68 0.36
C GLU A 146 -16.31 7.86 1.47
N PHE A 147 -15.33 8.46 2.16
CA PHE A 147 -14.59 7.83 3.25
C PHE A 147 -15.09 8.27 4.62
N GLY A 148 -15.15 7.35 5.57
CA GLY A 148 -15.54 7.62 6.94
C GLY A 148 -16.14 6.41 7.65
N SER A 149 -16.53 6.59 8.92
CA SER A 149 -17.09 5.53 9.77
C SER A 149 -18.60 5.61 9.94
N GLY A 150 -19.29 6.54 9.24
CA GLY A 150 -20.74 6.71 9.33
C GLY A 150 -21.53 5.90 8.31
N SER A 151 -22.86 5.77 8.53
CA SER A 151 -23.77 5.22 7.53
C SER A 151 -23.76 6.07 6.25
N GLY A 152 -23.76 5.42 5.09
CA GLY A 152 -23.66 6.08 3.79
C GLY A 152 -22.23 6.29 3.27
N LYS A 153 -21.21 5.95 4.05
CA LYS A 153 -19.82 5.93 3.57
C LYS A 153 -19.50 4.61 2.86
N ASP A 154 -18.57 4.67 1.89
CA ASP A 154 -18.18 3.50 1.11
C ASP A 154 -17.10 2.68 1.82
N LEU A 155 -16.08 3.33 2.35
CA LEU A 155 -14.96 2.71 3.07
C LEU A 155 -14.51 3.59 4.24
N LYS A 156 -13.93 2.97 5.26
CA LYS A 156 -13.21 3.70 6.31
C LYS A 156 -11.97 4.36 5.74
N THR A 157 -11.60 5.52 6.30
CA THR A 157 -10.47 6.33 5.83
C THR A 157 -9.12 5.67 6.14
N THR A 158 -9.00 5.00 7.30
CA THR A 158 -7.72 4.50 7.81
C THR A 158 -7.60 2.99 7.66
N ASP A 159 -6.47 2.55 7.12
CA ASP A 159 -6.09 1.16 6.94
C ASP A 159 -4.79 0.87 7.69
N PHE A 160 -4.78 -0.13 8.55
CA PHE A 160 -3.58 -0.66 9.19
C PHE A 160 -3.30 -2.05 8.65
N GLY A 161 -2.01 -2.36 8.47
CA GLY A 161 -1.63 -3.67 7.99
C GLY A 161 -0.14 -3.94 8.13
N VAL A 162 0.29 -5.00 7.47
CA VAL A 162 1.69 -5.43 7.40
C VAL A 162 2.09 -5.51 5.93
N ASN A 163 3.26 -4.98 5.62
CA ASN A 163 3.91 -5.14 4.33
C ASN A 163 4.99 -6.22 4.39
N PHE A 164 5.09 -6.98 3.33
CA PHE A 164 6.21 -7.86 3.02
C PHE A 164 6.83 -7.39 1.72
N LEU A 165 8.15 -7.41 1.64
CA LEU A 165 8.87 -7.05 0.43
C LEU A 165 10.08 -7.95 0.23
N ALA A 166 10.42 -8.18 -1.03
CA ALA A 166 11.64 -8.89 -1.42
C ALA A 166 12.14 -8.31 -2.73
N GLY A 167 13.45 -8.40 -2.96
CA GLY A 167 14.01 -7.91 -4.21
C GLY A 167 15.51 -8.11 -4.28
N TYR A 168 16.07 -7.54 -5.34
CA TYR A 168 17.49 -7.51 -5.58
C TYR A 168 17.93 -6.08 -5.94
N GLN A 169 18.95 -5.60 -5.25
CA GLN A 169 19.56 -4.29 -5.49
C GLN A 169 20.98 -4.50 -6.02
N LEU A 170 21.25 -3.95 -7.18
CA LEU A 170 22.58 -3.90 -7.77
C LEU A 170 23.49 -2.92 -7.01
N THR A 171 24.80 -3.06 -7.19
CA THR A 171 25.81 -2.15 -6.59
C THR A 171 25.68 -0.70 -7.06
N ASN A 172 25.11 -0.47 -8.24
CA ASN A 172 24.84 0.88 -8.74
C ASN A 172 23.54 1.51 -8.16
N GLY A 173 22.87 0.83 -7.21
CA GLY A 173 21.65 1.31 -6.58
C GLY A 173 20.34 0.89 -7.26
N PHE A 174 20.36 0.46 -8.51
CA PHE A 174 19.15 -0.02 -9.20
C PHE A 174 18.61 -1.28 -8.53
N GLN A 175 17.28 -1.38 -8.39
CA GLN A 175 16.64 -2.53 -7.76
C GLN A 175 15.37 -2.96 -8.49
N ILE A 176 15.11 -4.27 -8.43
CA ILE A 176 13.81 -4.88 -8.75
C ILE A 176 13.20 -5.39 -7.45
N ASN A 177 11.89 -5.24 -7.31
CA ASN A 177 11.21 -5.63 -6.08
C ASN A 177 9.83 -6.21 -6.34
N ALA A 178 9.40 -7.06 -5.43
CA ALA A 178 8.05 -7.55 -5.30
C ALA A 178 7.59 -7.34 -3.85
N GLY A 179 6.31 -7.16 -3.64
CA GLY A 179 5.76 -6.95 -2.32
C GLY A 179 4.36 -7.50 -2.15
N TYR A 180 3.94 -7.62 -0.90
CA TYR A 180 2.59 -8.01 -0.53
C TYR A 180 2.11 -7.19 0.66
N GLY A 181 1.02 -6.45 0.47
CA GLY A 181 0.33 -5.69 1.51
C GLY A 181 -0.84 -6.49 2.08
N LEU A 182 -0.79 -6.79 3.37
CA LEU A 182 -1.80 -7.48 4.14
C LEU A 182 -2.55 -6.47 5.03
N GLY A 183 -3.67 -5.92 4.54
CA GLY A 183 -4.55 -5.07 5.34
C GLY A 183 -5.24 -5.87 6.45
N LEU A 184 -5.14 -5.39 7.68
CA LEU A 184 -5.72 -6.01 8.87
C LEU A 184 -7.02 -5.31 9.29
N THR A 185 -7.14 -4.02 9.00
CA THR A 185 -8.32 -3.22 9.30
C THR A 185 -9.53 -3.69 8.50
N ASN A 186 -10.67 -3.80 9.14
CA ASN A 186 -11.94 -3.91 8.46
C ASN A 186 -12.36 -2.52 7.95
N LEU A 187 -12.31 -2.33 6.64
CA LEU A 187 -12.66 -1.09 5.96
C LEU A 187 -14.16 -0.90 5.72
N ALA A 188 -14.98 -1.94 5.95
CA ALA A 188 -16.43 -1.79 5.86
C ALA A 188 -16.94 -0.81 6.93
N PRO A 189 -17.65 0.27 6.55
CA PRO A 189 -18.16 1.26 7.52
C PRO A 189 -19.33 0.73 8.33
N ASN A 190 -20.09 -0.21 7.77
CA ASN A 190 -21.28 -0.84 8.37
C ASN A 190 -21.04 -2.34 8.61
N SER A 191 -22.04 -3.16 8.30
CA SER A 191 -21.94 -4.62 8.40
C SER A 191 -20.99 -5.21 7.37
N GLY A 192 -20.36 -6.34 7.71
CA GLY A 192 -19.46 -7.07 6.84
C GLY A 192 -17.99 -6.80 7.10
N SER A 193 -17.15 -7.34 6.24
CA SER A 193 -15.70 -7.21 6.34
C SER A 193 -15.10 -6.95 4.96
N ILE A 194 -14.29 -5.91 4.86
CA ILE A 194 -13.50 -5.56 3.66
C ILE A 194 -12.07 -5.31 4.12
N LYS A 195 -11.12 -6.09 3.61
CA LYS A 195 -9.69 -5.93 3.93
C LYS A 195 -8.86 -5.90 2.67
N ASN A 196 -7.88 -5.00 2.60
CA ASN A 196 -6.97 -4.89 1.47
C ASN A 196 -6.02 -6.10 1.37
N ARG A 197 -5.79 -6.54 0.14
CA ARG A 197 -4.76 -7.51 -0.26
C ARG A 197 -4.11 -6.97 -1.53
N VAL A 198 -2.83 -6.63 -1.47
CA VAL A 198 -2.16 -5.93 -2.57
C VAL A 198 -0.85 -6.64 -2.90
N TRP A 199 -0.77 -7.28 -4.06
CA TRP A 199 0.50 -7.67 -4.66
C TRP A 199 1.10 -6.47 -5.38
N SER A 200 2.41 -6.33 -5.33
CA SER A 200 3.14 -5.27 -6.04
C SER A 200 4.39 -5.81 -6.70
N VAL A 201 4.71 -5.28 -7.87
CA VAL A 201 5.98 -5.53 -8.57
C VAL A 201 6.48 -4.20 -9.11
N GLY A 202 7.76 -3.94 -8.95
CA GLY A 202 8.33 -2.66 -9.36
C GLY A 202 9.83 -2.65 -9.49
N ILE A 203 10.30 -1.49 -9.85
CA ILE A 203 11.73 -1.14 -9.90
C ILE A 203 11.99 0.01 -8.92
N GLY A 204 13.23 0.25 -8.63
CA GLY A 204 13.62 1.34 -7.76
C GLY A 204 15.09 1.67 -7.85
N PHE A 205 15.46 2.67 -7.08
CA PHE A 205 16.82 3.13 -6.93
C PHE A 205 17.06 3.51 -5.47
N GLY A 206 18.15 3.06 -4.90
CA GLY A 206 18.56 3.36 -3.53
C GLY A 206 20.05 3.75 -3.47
N LEU A 207 20.32 4.78 -2.70
CA LEU A 207 21.65 5.33 -2.44
C LEU A 207 22.04 5.14 -1.00
#